data_1568e55d387e249496d9f1cb8de78462
#
_entry.id   1568e55d387e249496d9f1cb8de78462
#
_cell.length_a   1.000
_cell.length_b   1.000
_cell.length_c   1.000
_cell.angle_alpha   90.00
_cell.angle_beta   90.00
_cell.angle_gamma   90.00
#
_symmetry.space_group_name_H-M   'P 1'
#
loop_
_entity.id
_entity.type
_entity.pdbx_description
1 polymer ?
#
loop_
_entity_poly.entity_id
_entity_poly.type
_entity_poly.pdbx_seq_one_letter_code
_entity_poly.pdbx_strand_id
1 'polypeptide(L)'
;MKYILYRCKKISITIAFYSTIIFLTGCNNLVLMNPKGSIGLEERSLILTVLSLMLIIIIPVLILTIIFSIQYRASNTNNTKYDPNWIECRIIEFTIWFVPIVIIIILSVLTWKSTQSLDPKNTIITYENNEPITIHVIALDWKWLFIYPQYNIAVINELVFPTNVPVHFNITSNAVMNSFFIPQLGSQIYAMAGMCTQLNLIANTSGKYKGISSNFSGRGFSGMKFAVTATKNYEEFDKWIKTAQLSKNHILNINTYEKLAKPSEFHPITYFANIKPNLFYEVINKFIHQKYNI
;
A
#
# COMPACT_ATOMS: atom_id res chain seq x y z
N MET A 1 24.80 -49.92 -11.93
CA MET A 1 24.31 -49.22 -10.74
C MET A 1 24.53 -47.71 -10.73
N LYS A 2 25.72 -47.18 -11.03
CA LYS A 2 26.01 -45.70 -11.09
C LYS A 2 25.13 -44.94 -12.09
N TYR A 3 24.82 -45.50 -13.26
CA TYR A 3 24.05 -44.85 -14.33
C TYR A 3 22.56 -44.67 -13.95
N ILE A 4 21.99 -45.65 -13.23
CA ILE A 4 20.60 -45.58 -12.73
C ILE A 4 20.48 -44.53 -11.65
N LEU A 5 21.43 -44.46 -10.70
CA LEU A 5 21.50 -43.42 -9.67
C LEU A 5 21.61 -42.02 -10.26
N TYR A 6 22.38 -41.82 -11.32
CA TYR A 6 22.53 -40.55 -12.01
C TYR A 6 21.21 -40.11 -12.67
N ARG A 7 20.51 -41.04 -13.36
CA ARG A 7 19.19 -40.78 -13.96
C ARG A 7 18.14 -40.43 -12.90
N CYS A 8 18.08 -41.18 -11.82
CA CYS A 8 17.15 -40.91 -10.71
C CYS A 8 17.39 -39.53 -10.08
N LYS A 9 18.65 -39.14 -9.88
CA LYS A 9 19.02 -37.80 -9.37
C LYS A 9 18.61 -36.67 -10.33
N LYS A 10 18.78 -36.86 -11.64
CA LYS A 10 18.37 -35.88 -12.65
C LYS A 10 16.85 -35.73 -12.71
N ILE A 11 16.10 -36.82 -12.64
CA ILE A 11 14.63 -36.83 -12.60
C ILE A 11 14.13 -36.14 -11.30
N SER A 12 14.72 -36.45 -10.16
CA SER A 12 14.38 -35.81 -8.88
C SER A 12 14.59 -34.30 -8.90
N ILE A 13 15.70 -33.81 -9.47
CA ILE A 13 15.98 -32.37 -9.61
C ILE A 13 14.95 -31.71 -10.54
N THR A 14 14.61 -32.37 -11.66
CA THR A 14 13.60 -31.87 -12.60
C THR A 14 12.22 -31.82 -11.96
N ILE A 15 11.81 -32.85 -11.23
CA ILE A 15 10.53 -32.86 -10.50
C ILE A 15 10.51 -31.77 -9.44
N ALA A 16 11.59 -31.59 -8.66
CA ALA A 16 11.70 -30.52 -7.66
C ALA A 16 11.58 -29.14 -8.31
N PHE A 17 12.21 -28.92 -9.47
CA PHE A 17 12.12 -27.67 -10.22
C PHE A 17 10.70 -27.37 -10.70
N TYR A 18 10.01 -28.35 -11.30
CA TYR A 18 8.62 -28.18 -11.73
C TYR A 18 7.66 -28.04 -10.54
N SER A 19 7.90 -28.76 -9.43
CA SER A 19 7.14 -28.59 -8.20
C SER A 19 7.27 -27.16 -7.66
N THR A 20 8.46 -26.57 -7.66
CA THR A 20 8.68 -25.19 -7.21
C THR A 20 7.92 -24.19 -8.09
N ILE A 21 7.86 -24.41 -9.41
CA ILE A 21 7.09 -23.56 -10.34
C ILE A 21 5.58 -23.62 -10.04
N ILE A 22 5.04 -24.81 -9.69
CA ILE A 22 3.61 -24.99 -9.35
C ILE A 22 3.26 -24.24 -8.06
N PHE A 23 4.15 -24.20 -7.07
CA PHE A 23 3.96 -23.41 -5.84
C PHE A 23 3.99 -21.89 -6.05
N LEU A 24 4.53 -21.40 -7.16
CA LEU A 24 4.53 -19.99 -7.51
C LEU A 24 3.20 -19.48 -8.10
N THR A 25 2.22 -20.35 -8.37
CA THR A 25 0.91 -19.97 -8.92
C THR A 25 -0.02 -19.25 -7.93
N GLY A 26 0.42 -19.03 -6.68
CA GLY A 26 -0.32 -18.26 -5.65
C GLY A 26 -0.48 -16.76 -5.90
N CYS A 27 0.03 -16.23 -7.02
CA CYS A 27 0.07 -14.79 -7.30
C CYS A 27 -1.28 -14.14 -7.66
N ASN A 28 -2.36 -14.90 -7.86
CA ASN A 28 -3.66 -14.35 -8.23
C ASN A 28 -4.33 -13.47 -7.14
N ASN A 29 -3.86 -13.54 -5.91
CA ASN A 29 -4.41 -12.79 -4.77
C ASN A 29 -3.50 -11.64 -4.30
N LEU A 30 -2.48 -11.28 -5.06
CA LEU A 30 -1.65 -10.13 -4.72
C LEU A 30 -2.42 -8.83 -4.93
N VAL A 31 -2.87 -8.23 -3.84
CA VAL A 31 -3.70 -7.02 -3.82
C VAL A 31 -3.04 -5.88 -4.59
N LEU A 32 -1.74 -5.65 -4.37
CA LEU A 32 -0.96 -4.62 -5.06
C LEU A 32 -0.76 -4.88 -6.57
N MET A 33 -0.90 -6.12 -7.02
CA MET A 33 -0.82 -6.47 -8.45
C MET A 33 -2.17 -6.37 -9.16
N ASN A 34 -3.26 -6.14 -8.43
CA ASN A 34 -4.60 -5.92 -8.97
C ASN A 34 -5.23 -4.64 -8.40
N PRO A 35 -4.59 -3.48 -8.61
CA PRO A 35 -5.08 -2.20 -8.10
C PRO A 35 -6.41 -1.82 -8.76
N LYS A 36 -7.21 -1.02 -8.05
CA LYS A 36 -8.54 -0.59 -8.44
C LYS A 36 -8.68 0.93 -8.52
N GLY A 37 -7.57 1.65 -8.27
CA GLY A 37 -7.47 3.10 -8.39
C GLY A 37 -6.30 3.51 -9.29
N SER A 38 -6.32 4.73 -9.84
CA SER A 38 -5.29 5.25 -10.74
C SER A 38 -3.91 5.28 -10.08
N ILE A 39 -3.83 5.74 -8.82
CA ILE A 39 -2.58 5.80 -8.05
C ILE A 39 -2.00 4.38 -7.88
N GLY A 40 -2.82 3.41 -7.49
CA GLY A 40 -2.38 2.02 -7.38
C GLY A 40 -1.91 1.41 -8.70
N LEU A 41 -2.46 1.84 -9.85
CA LEU A 41 -1.99 1.41 -11.18
C LEU A 41 -0.59 1.95 -11.48
N GLU A 42 -0.33 3.22 -11.14
CA GLU A 42 1.00 3.82 -11.29
C GLU A 42 2.02 3.14 -10.38
N GLU A 43 1.68 2.89 -9.11
CA GLU A 43 2.53 2.17 -8.16
C GLU A 43 2.88 0.76 -8.65
N ARG A 44 1.90 0.01 -9.16
CA ARG A 44 2.13 -1.29 -9.78
C ARG A 44 3.11 -1.20 -10.95
N SER A 45 2.94 -0.24 -11.84
CA SER A 45 3.81 -0.01 -12.97
C SER A 45 5.25 0.26 -12.53
N LEU A 46 5.42 1.08 -11.50
CA LEU A 46 6.73 1.37 -10.90
C LEU A 46 7.38 0.12 -10.31
N ILE A 47 6.64 -0.65 -9.52
CA ILE A 47 7.14 -1.90 -8.91
C ILE A 47 7.64 -2.86 -10.01
N LEU A 48 6.87 -3.06 -11.07
CA LEU A 48 7.25 -3.95 -12.17
C LEU A 48 8.45 -3.42 -12.95
N THR A 49 8.53 -2.12 -13.19
CA THR A 49 9.66 -1.48 -13.89
C THR A 49 10.95 -1.63 -13.08
N VAL A 50 10.92 -1.29 -11.78
CA VAL A 50 12.07 -1.42 -10.88
C VAL A 50 12.51 -2.88 -10.77
N LEU A 51 11.56 -3.81 -10.59
CA LEU A 51 11.84 -5.23 -10.53
C LEU A 51 12.53 -5.72 -11.82
N SER A 52 12.03 -5.30 -12.98
CA SER A 52 12.62 -5.67 -14.28
C SER A 52 14.06 -5.17 -14.42
N LEU A 53 14.33 -3.92 -14.04
CA LEU A 53 15.68 -3.36 -14.05
C LEU A 53 16.63 -4.09 -13.11
N MET A 54 16.17 -4.46 -11.91
CA MET A 54 16.97 -5.23 -10.97
C MET A 54 17.27 -6.66 -11.48
N LEU A 55 16.31 -7.30 -12.15
CA LEU A 55 16.51 -8.64 -12.72
C LEU A 55 17.58 -8.68 -13.82
N ILE A 56 17.80 -7.58 -14.54
CA ILE A 56 18.88 -7.47 -15.54
C ILE A 56 20.26 -7.70 -14.90
N ILE A 57 20.46 -7.31 -13.65
CA ILE A 57 21.71 -7.55 -12.91
C ILE A 57 21.68 -8.91 -12.22
N ILE A 58 20.60 -9.23 -11.53
CA ILE A 58 20.51 -10.42 -10.65
C ILE A 58 20.61 -11.71 -11.47
N ILE A 59 19.89 -11.80 -12.60
CA ILE A 59 19.86 -13.04 -13.41
C ILE A 59 21.25 -13.39 -13.97
N PRO A 60 22.00 -12.50 -14.62
CA PRO A 60 23.35 -12.83 -15.10
C PRO A 60 24.30 -13.23 -13.96
N VAL A 61 24.24 -12.54 -12.80
CA VAL A 61 25.10 -12.86 -11.64
C VAL A 61 24.78 -14.26 -11.12
N LEU A 62 23.50 -14.63 -10.97
CA LEU A 62 23.12 -15.99 -10.55
C LEU A 62 23.57 -17.05 -11.55
N ILE A 63 23.37 -16.80 -12.86
CA ILE A 63 23.79 -17.71 -13.92
C ILE A 63 25.31 -17.90 -13.90
N LEU A 64 26.09 -16.81 -13.84
CA LEU A 64 27.55 -16.90 -13.79
C LEU A 64 28.04 -17.60 -12.53
N THR A 65 27.42 -17.35 -11.39
CA THR A 65 27.75 -18.04 -10.12
C THR A 65 27.58 -19.55 -10.25
N ILE A 66 26.46 -20.00 -10.85
CA ILE A 66 26.19 -21.43 -11.08
C ILE A 66 27.18 -22.01 -12.09
N ILE A 67 27.41 -21.32 -13.23
CA ILE A 67 28.34 -21.77 -14.27
C ILE A 67 29.76 -21.94 -13.71
N PHE A 68 30.27 -20.94 -13.02
CA PHE A 68 31.64 -20.99 -12.47
C PHE A 68 31.77 -22.04 -11.38
N SER A 69 30.79 -22.21 -10.52
CA SER A 69 30.80 -23.25 -9.50
C SER A 69 30.84 -24.66 -10.08
N ILE A 70 30.20 -24.88 -11.23
CA ILE A 70 30.20 -26.18 -11.93
C ILE A 70 31.49 -26.35 -12.74
N GLN A 71 31.92 -25.33 -13.49
CA GLN A 71 33.04 -25.37 -14.42
C GLN A 71 34.38 -25.51 -13.72
N TYR A 72 34.58 -24.76 -12.63
CA TYR A 72 35.84 -24.72 -11.85
C TYR A 72 35.82 -25.60 -10.59
N ARG A 73 34.95 -26.62 -10.55
CA ARG A 73 34.90 -27.58 -9.48
C ARG A 73 36.19 -28.38 -9.42
N ALA A 74 36.76 -28.60 -8.23
CA ALA A 74 38.01 -29.33 -7.99
C ALA A 74 38.06 -30.75 -8.60
N SER A 75 36.92 -31.40 -8.81
CA SER A 75 36.82 -32.72 -9.45
C SER A 75 36.89 -32.67 -10.99
N ASN A 76 36.92 -31.49 -11.60
CA ASN A 76 36.96 -31.31 -13.07
C ASN A 76 38.40 -31.12 -13.53
N THR A 77 39.12 -32.22 -13.70
CA THR A 77 40.53 -32.22 -14.11
C THR A 77 40.79 -31.88 -15.56
N ASN A 78 39.75 -31.83 -16.41
CA ASN A 78 39.88 -31.60 -17.86
C ASN A 78 39.68 -30.12 -18.29
N ASN A 79 39.83 -29.19 -17.36
CA ASN A 79 39.56 -27.77 -17.65
C ASN A 79 40.79 -27.11 -18.27
N THR A 80 40.94 -27.21 -19.59
CA THR A 80 42.03 -26.63 -20.39
C THR A 80 42.03 -25.08 -20.38
N LYS A 81 41.01 -24.45 -19.85
CA LYS A 81 40.84 -22.98 -19.78
C LYS A 81 41.13 -22.41 -18.38
N TYR A 82 41.64 -23.20 -17.45
CA TYR A 82 41.99 -22.73 -16.13
C TYR A 82 43.31 -21.94 -16.19
N ASP A 83 43.21 -20.64 -15.95
CA ASP A 83 44.39 -19.74 -15.81
C ASP A 83 44.47 -19.22 -14.38
N PRO A 84 45.39 -19.79 -13.57
CA PRO A 84 45.58 -19.39 -12.18
C PRO A 84 46.19 -18.00 -12.02
N ASN A 85 46.81 -17.45 -13.06
CA ASN A 85 47.46 -16.14 -13.07
C ASN A 85 46.57 -15.02 -13.67
N TRP A 86 45.31 -15.33 -13.99
CA TRP A 86 44.38 -14.34 -14.50
C TRP A 86 44.03 -13.30 -13.41
N ILE A 87 44.51 -12.07 -13.58
CA ILE A 87 44.38 -11.01 -12.58
C ILE A 87 43.42 -9.94 -13.03
N GLU A 88 43.46 -9.52 -14.30
CA GLU A 88 42.74 -8.36 -14.78
C GLU A 88 42.14 -8.59 -16.20
N CYS A 89 40.91 -8.08 -16.37
CA CYS A 89 40.31 -7.90 -17.69
C CYS A 89 39.56 -6.57 -17.73
N ARG A 90 40.16 -5.56 -18.37
CA ARG A 90 39.63 -4.18 -18.41
C ARG A 90 38.19 -4.09 -18.95
N ILE A 91 37.85 -4.95 -19.91
CA ILE A 91 36.51 -4.97 -20.51
C ILE A 91 35.47 -5.45 -19.46
N ILE A 92 35.79 -6.51 -18.72
CA ILE A 92 34.92 -7.04 -17.67
C ILE A 92 34.78 -6.02 -16.56
N GLU A 93 35.90 -5.43 -16.11
CA GLU A 93 35.92 -4.42 -15.06
C GLU A 93 35.07 -3.19 -15.47
N PHE A 94 35.28 -2.66 -16.67
CA PHE A 94 34.46 -1.57 -17.18
C PHE A 94 32.97 -1.93 -17.22
N THR A 95 32.60 -3.12 -17.67
CA THR A 95 31.22 -3.56 -17.78
C THR A 95 30.55 -3.68 -16.41
N ILE A 96 31.26 -4.23 -15.41
CA ILE A 96 30.77 -4.39 -14.03
C ILE A 96 30.48 -3.04 -13.38
N TRP A 97 31.26 -2.01 -13.69
CA TRP A 97 31.02 -0.65 -13.18
C TRP A 97 29.98 0.11 -14.00
N PHE A 98 30.09 0.06 -15.32
CA PHE A 98 29.26 0.87 -16.23
C PHE A 98 27.78 0.48 -16.19
N VAL A 99 27.46 -0.81 -16.22
CA VAL A 99 26.07 -1.26 -16.25
C VAL A 99 25.29 -0.84 -15.01
N PRO A 100 25.77 -1.06 -13.76
CA PRO A 100 25.09 -0.57 -12.56
C PRO A 100 24.95 0.95 -12.52
N ILE A 101 25.99 1.71 -12.94
CA ILE A 101 25.90 3.17 -12.98
C ILE A 101 24.76 3.65 -13.90
N VAL A 102 24.65 3.09 -15.09
CA VAL A 102 23.55 3.43 -16.02
C VAL A 102 22.19 3.11 -15.41
N ILE A 103 22.05 1.95 -14.76
CA ILE A 103 20.80 1.57 -14.10
C ILE A 103 20.47 2.53 -12.95
N ILE A 104 21.44 2.94 -12.15
CA ILE A 104 21.24 3.93 -11.06
C ILE A 104 20.76 5.26 -11.64
N ILE A 105 21.33 5.74 -12.75
CA ILE A 105 20.89 6.96 -13.41
C ILE A 105 19.43 6.84 -13.84
N ILE A 106 19.05 5.74 -14.50
CA ILE A 106 17.66 5.50 -14.93
C ILE A 106 16.72 5.47 -13.73
N LEU A 107 17.08 4.74 -12.66
CA LEU A 107 16.28 4.67 -11.44
C LEU A 107 16.14 6.03 -10.76
N SER A 108 17.19 6.84 -10.75
CA SER A 108 17.15 8.19 -10.16
C SER A 108 16.16 9.10 -10.88
N VAL A 109 16.17 9.10 -12.21
CA VAL A 109 15.22 9.89 -13.02
C VAL A 109 13.79 9.38 -12.82
N LEU A 110 13.61 8.06 -12.81
CA LEU A 110 12.30 7.44 -12.59
C LEU A 110 11.76 7.79 -11.21
N THR A 111 12.58 7.65 -10.16
CA THR A 111 12.20 7.98 -8.78
C THR A 111 11.83 9.46 -8.65
N TRP A 112 12.61 10.36 -9.22
CA TRP A 112 12.33 11.79 -9.20
C TRP A 112 10.96 12.11 -9.78
N LYS A 113 10.67 11.62 -10.98
CA LYS A 113 9.38 11.84 -11.65
C LYS A 113 8.21 11.24 -10.86
N SER A 114 8.37 10.02 -10.38
CA SER A 114 7.30 9.30 -9.66
C SER A 114 7.00 9.92 -8.30
N THR A 115 8.02 10.39 -7.58
CA THR A 115 7.81 11.08 -6.30
C THR A 115 7.00 12.35 -6.47
N GLN A 116 7.19 13.08 -7.57
CA GLN A 116 6.40 14.28 -7.84
C GLN A 116 4.99 13.96 -8.32
N SER A 117 4.80 12.96 -9.19
CA SER A 117 3.47 12.60 -9.71
C SER A 117 2.57 11.95 -8.65
N LEU A 118 3.16 11.15 -7.77
CA LEU A 118 2.44 10.42 -6.71
C LEU A 118 2.42 11.12 -5.35
N ASP A 119 2.72 12.43 -5.29
CA ASP A 119 2.57 13.17 -4.03
C ASP A 119 1.12 13.06 -3.54
N PRO A 120 0.87 12.58 -2.31
CA PRO A 120 -0.47 12.41 -1.77
C PRO A 120 -1.33 13.68 -1.76
N LYS A 121 -0.70 14.85 -1.79
CA LYS A 121 -1.38 16.16 -1.83
C LYS A 121 -1.86 16.55 -3.23
N ASN A 122 -1.33 15.92 -4.29
CA ASN A 122 -1.71 16.26 -5.64
C ASN A 122 -3.19 15.96 -5.87
N THR A 123 -3.90 16.95 -6.39
CA THR A 123 -5.31 16.77 -6.78
C THR A 123 -5.41 15.87 -7.99
N ILE A 124 -6.26 14.86 -7.91
CA ILE A 124 -6.53 13.97 -9.03
C ILE A 124 -7.48 14.69 -9.98
N ILE A 125 -7.00 15.01 -11.18
CA ILE A 125 -7.82 15.64 -12.22
C ILE A 125 -8.60 14.53 -12.94
N THR A 126 -9.93 14.63 -12.92
CA THR A 126 -10.82 13.70 -13.62
C THR A 126 -11.42 14.40 -14.83
N TYR A 127 -11.60 13.67 -15.93
CA TYR A 127 -12.20 14.21 -17.16
C TYR A 127 -13.70 14.57 -17.00
N GLU A 128 -14.38 13.93 -16.07
CA GLU A 128 -15.71 14.30 -15.63
C GLU A 128 -15.55 15.33 -14.53
N ASN A 129 -15.90 16.58 -14.73
CA ASN A 129 -15.82 17.69 -13.77
C ASN A 129 -16.57 17.43 -12.44
N ASN A 130 -16.39 16.27 -11.87
CA ASN A 130 -16.98 15.87 -10.60
C ASN A 130 -16.22 16.56 -9.46
N GLU A 131 -16.92 17.34 -8.66
CA GLU A 131 -16.34 17.94 -7.46
C GLU A 131 -15.82 16.85 -6.50
N PRO A 132 -14.62 17.02 -5.95
CA PRO A 132 -14.05 16.03 -5.03
C PRO A 132 -14.87 15.95 -3.74
N ILE A 133 -15.10 14.73 -3.27
CA ILE A 133 -15.74 14.48 -1.97
C ILE A 133 -14.68 14.62 -0.88
N THR A 134 -14.90 15.55 0.06
CA THR A 134 -14.01 15.69 1.21
C THR A 134 -14.47 14.80 2.35
N ILE A 135 -13.56 13.99 2.90
CA ILE A 135 -13.81 13.11 4.05
C ILE A 135 -12.75 13.39 5.11
N HIS A 136 -13.18 13.72 6.32
CA HIS A 136 -12.29 13.83 7.46
C HIS A 136 -12.16 12.49 8.16
N VAL A 137 -10.93 12.07 8.43
CA VAL A 137 -10.62 10.77 9.02
C VAL A 137 -9.89 10.97 10.34
N ILE A 138 -10.43 10.38 11.41
CA ILE A 138 -9.81 10.41 12.73
C ILE A 138 -9.49 8.98 13.16
N ALA A 139 -8.21 8.69 13.36
CA ALA A 139 -7.78 7.45 13.99
C ALA A 139 -8.06 7.54 15.50
N LEU A 140 -8.84 6.61 16.01
CA LEU A 140 -9.11 6.41 17.44
C LEU A 140 -8.39 5.14 17.92
N ASP A 141 -8.43 4.83 19.22
CA ASP A 141 -7.87 3.58 19.73
C ASP A 141 -8.63 2.37 19.14
N TRP A 142 -7.97 1.80 18.13
CA TRP A 142 -8.28 0.61 17.33
C TRP A 142 -9.55 0.67 16.48
N LYS A 143 -9.98 1.89 16.07
CA LYS A 143 -11.10 2.12 15.13
C LYS A 143 -10.89 3.39 14.34
N TRP A 144 -11.59 3.50 13.21
CA TRP A 144 -11.54 4.64 12.31
C TRP A 144 -12.87 5.37 12.28
N LEU A 145 -12.84 6.67 12.49
CA LEU A 145 -14.01 7.55 12.37
C LEU A 145 -13.89 8.32 11.04
N PHE A 146 -14.88 8.17 10.18
CA PHE A 146 -15.03 8.86 8.91
C PHE A 146 -16.13 9.89 9.02
N ILE A 147 -15.82 11.17 8.80
CA ILE A 147 -16.76 12.29 8.84
C ILE A 147 -16.94 12.80 7.43
N TYR A 148 -18.17 12.94 6.99
CA TYR A 148 -18.57 13.52 5.71
C TYR A 148 -19.19 14.89 5.96
N PRO A 149 -18.42 16.00 5.93
CA PRO A 149 -18.91 17.32 6.31
C PRO A 149 -20.08 17.80 5.46
N GLN A 150 -20.02 17.53 4.14
CA GLN A 150 -21.04 17.92 3.17
C GLN A 150 -22.41 17.28 3.44
N TYR A 151 -22.44 16.09 4.04
CA TYR A 151 -23.66 15.31 4.31
C TYR A 151 -24.05 15.28 5.79
N ASN A 152 -23.23 15.90 6.65
CA ASN A 152 -23.43 15.95 8.11
C ASN A 152 -23.60 14.57 8.77
N ILE A 153 -22.82 13.58 8.31
CA ILE A 153 -22.78 12.22 8.85
C ILE A 153 -21.39 11.80 9.25
N ALA A 154 -21.30 10.89 10.22
CA ALA A 154 -20.06 10.19 10.56
C ALA A 154 -20.28 8.69 10.70
N VAL A 155 -19.27 7.91 10.38
CA VAL A 155 -19.34 6.45 10.38
C VAL A 155 -18.08 5.85 10.98
N ILE A 156 -18.23 4.84 11.81
CA ILE A 156 -17.12 4.05 12.35
C ILE A 156 -16.87 2.82 11.47
N ASN A 157 -15.62 2.61 11.11
CA ASN A 157 -15.10 1.41 10.42
C ASN A 157 -15.75 1.07 9.07
N GLU A 158 -16.46 2.02 8.46
CA GLU A 158 -16.97 1.91 7.10
C GLU A 158 -16.73 3.21 6.34
N LEU A 159 -16.24 3.08 5.11
CA LEU A 159 -15.96 4.17 4.18
C LEU A 159 -16.68 3.88 2.87
N VAL A 160 -17.52 4.80 2.40
CA VAL A 160 -18.27 4.64 1.15
C VAL A 160 -18.13 5.89 0.30
N PHE A 161 -17.88 5.71 -0.99
CA PHE A 161 -17.80 6.79 -1.98
C PHE A 161 -18.06 6.25 -3.39
N PRO A 162 -18.50 7.09 -4.35
CA PRO A 162 -18.76 6.65 -5.71
C PRO A 162 -17.47 6.42 -6.51
N THR A 163 -17.52 5.55 -7.52
CA THR A 163 -16.43 5.37 -8.49
C THR A 163 -16.23 6.60 -9.37
N ASN A 164 -15.00 6.77 -9.88
CA ASN A 164 -14.57 7.85 -10.77
C ASN A 164 -14.73 9.27 -10.17
N VAL A 165 -14.91 9.36 -8.86
CA VAL A 165 -14.95 10.63 -8.13
C VAL A 165 -13.71 10.74 -7.27
N PRO A 166 -12.94 11.83 -7.38
CA PRO A 166 -11.80 12.07 -6.50
C PRO A 166 -12.27 12.22 -5.05
N VAL A 167 -11.59 11.55 -4.12
CA VAL A 167 -11.86 11.68 -2.69
C VAL A 167 -10.67 12.33 -2.03
N HIS A 168 -10.92 13.45 -1.36
CA HIS A 168 -9.94 14.19 -0.59
C HIS A 168 -10.04 13.84 0.89
N PHE A 169 -9.05 13.15 1.41
CA PHE A 169 -8.99 12.78 2.83
C PHE A 169 -8.16 13.77 3.61
N ASN A 170 -8.74 14.36 4.66
CA ASN A 170 -8.02 15.07 5.72
C ASN A 170 -7.93 14.14 6.93
N ILE A 171 -6.72 13.79 7.34
CA ILE A 171 -6.48 12.69 8.27
C ILE A 171 -5.73 13.19 9.50
N THR A 172 -6.21 12.79 10.67
CA THR A 172 -5.58 13.05 11.96
C THR A 172 -5.72 11.86 12.90
N SER A 173 -5.13 11.94 14.08
CA SER A 173 -5.29 10.93 15.13
C SER A 173 -5.70 11.59 16.46
N ASN A 174 -6.53 10.90 17.22
CA ASN A 174 -6.81 11.19 18.63
C ASN A 174 -6.15 10.15 19.57
N ALA A 175 -5.26 9.35 19.02
CA ALA A 175 -4.53 8.29 19.71
C ALA A 175 -3.06 8.34 19.32
N VAL A 176 -2.33 7.26 19.52
CA VAL A 176 -0.97 7.10 19.00
C VAL A 176 -0.96 7.20 17.48
N MET A 177 0.22 7.41 16.89
CA MET A 177 0.38 7.45 15.44
C MET A 177 -0.15 6.17 14.81
N ASN A 178 -0.99 6.33 13.79
CA ASN A 178 -1.54 5.27 12.95
C ASN A 178 -1.16 5.50 11.49
N SER A 179 -1.45 4.55 10.62
CA SER A 179 -1.25 4.69 9.19
C SER A 179 -2.51 4.27 8.44
N PHE A 180 -3.13 5.22 7.76
CA PHE A 180 -4.31 4.99 6.93
C PHE A 180 -3.89 4.38 5.60
N PHE A 181 -4.43 3.21 5.26
CA PHE A 181 -4.03 2.47 4.07
C PHE A 181 -5.19 1.69 3.45
N ILE A 182 -5.41 1.92 2.15
CA ILE A 182 -6.33 1.14 1.31
C ILE A 182 -5.52 0.52 0.17
N PRO A 183 -4.97 -0.70 0.36
CA PRO A 183 -3.96 -1.29 -0.53
C PRO A 183 -4.36 -1.40 -2.01
N GLN A 184 -5.66 -1.47 -2.30
CA GLN A 184 -6.17 -1.58 -3.68
C GLN A 184 -6.29 -0.24 -4.40
N LEU A 185 -6.23 0.88 -3.69
CA LEU A 185 -6.41 2.22 -4.25
C LEU A 185 -5.11 3.02 -4.36
N GLY A 186 -4.21 2.87 -3.41
CA GLY A 186 -2.95 3.62 -3.44
C GLY A 186 -2.17 3.54 -2.14
N SER A 187 -1.25 4.49 -1.99
CA SER A 187 -0.30 4.61 -0.89
C SER A 187 -0.96 4.77 0.48
N GLN A 188 -0.16 4.52 1.50
CA GLN A 188 -0.50 4.81 2.89
C GLN A 188 -0.06 6.23 3.28
N ILE A 189 -0.75 6.79 4.30
CA ILE A 189 -0.33 8.05 4.93
C ILE A 189 -0.47 7.97 6.45
N TYR A 190 0.41 8.67 7.17
CA TYR A 190 0.36 8.70 8.63
C TYR A 190 -0.77 9.58 9.15
N ALA A 191 -1.49 9.07 10.15
CA ALA A 191 -2.44 9.79 10.99
C ALA A 191 -1.75 10.12 12.31
N MET A 192 -1.49 11.42 12.56
CA MET A 192 -0.72 11.90 13.72
C MET A 192 -1.56 12.87 14.53
N ALA A 193 -1.48 12.76 15.86
CA ALA A 193 -2.17 13.67 16.76
C ALA A 193 -1.62 15.10 16.64
N GLY A 194 -2.52 16.10 16.59
CA GLY A 194 -2.16 17.51 16.43
C GLY A 194 -1.70 17.91 15.02
N MET A 195 -1.81 17.03 14.03
CA MET A 195 -1.46 17.30 12.64
C MET A 195 -2.61 16.91 11.72
N CYS A 196 -2.72 17.58 10.57
CA CYS A 196 -3.61 17.20 9.48
C CYS A 196 -2.76 16.77 8.29
N THR A 197 -2.85 15.51 7.89
CA THR A 197 -2.26 14.99 6.66
C THR A 197 -3.32 14.87 5.59
N GLN A 198 -2.92 14.98 4.32
CA GLN A 198 -3.83 14.98 3.18
C GLN A 198 -3.50 13.82 2.26
N LEU A 199 -4.53 13.13 1.77
CA LEU A 199 -4.40 12.03 0.81
C LEU A 199 -5.53 12.13 -0.20
N ASN A 200 -5.19 12.08 -1.47
CA ASN A 200 -6.16 12.01 -2.56
C ASN A 200 -6.19 10.62 -3.15
N LEU A 201 -7.36 10.02 -3.24
CA LEU A 201 -7.56 8.70 -3.86
C LEU A 201 -8.75 8.73 -4.81
N ILE A 202 -8.76 7.80 -5.75
CA ILE A 202 -9.90 7.54 -6.64
C ILE A 202 -10.05 6.05 -6.85
N ALA A 203 -11.28 5.55 -6.84
CA ALA A 203 -11.59 4.18 -7.26
C ALA A 203 -12.14 4.19 -8.68
N ASN A 204 -11.46 3.50 -9.60
CA ASN A 204 -11.91 3.36 -10.98
C ASN A 204 -12.84 2.16 -11.20
N THR A 205 -12.91 1.25 -10.24
CA THR A 205 -13.77 0.06 -10.30
C THR A 205 -14.65 0.01 -9.07
N SER A 206 -15.94 -0.28 -9.26
CA SER A 206 -16.87 -0.49 -8.16
C SER A 206 -16.56 -1.82 -7.43
N GLY A 207 -16.80 -1.85 -6.14
CA GLY A 207 -16.58 -3.06 -5.36
C GLY A 207 -16.33 -2.80 -3.88
N LYS A 208 -16.07 -3.89 -3.16
CA LYS A 208 -15.72 -3.84 -1.73
C LYS A 208 -14.23 -4.05 -1.56
N TYR A 209 -13.58 -3.13 -0.88
CA TYR A 209 -12.18 -3.14 -0.57
C TYR A 209 -11.97 -3.20 0.94
N LYS A 210 -10.74 -3.37 1.37
CA LYS A 210 -10.39 -3.43 2.78
C LYS A 210 -9.38 -2.35 3.10
N GLY A 211 -9.73 -1.51 4.05
CA GLY A 211 -8.78 -0.58 4.65
C GLY A 211 -8.19 -1.14 5.95
N ILE A 212 -6.98 -0.78 6.25
CA ILE A 212 -6.23 -1.23 7.42
C ILE A 212 -5.44 -0.08 8.04
N SER A 213 -5.11 -0.20 9.33
CA SER A 213 -3.97 0.52 9.88
C SER A 213 -2.71 -0.28 9.60
N SER A 214 -1.65 0.36 9.09
CA SER A 214 -0.38 -0.31 8.78
C SER A 214 0.77 0.11 9.71
N ASN A 215 0.48 0.88 10.75
CA ASN A 215 1.41 1.18 11.84
C ASN A 215 0.92 0.57 13.14
N PHE A 216 1.78 -0.20 13.81
CA PHE A 216 1.42 -0.88 15.06
C PHE A 216 1.03 0.11 16.16
N SER A 217 -0.15 -0.06 16.73
CA SER A 217 -0.75 0.85 17.72
C SER A 217 -1.21 0.15 19.00
N GLY A 218 -0.68 -1.03 19.31
CA GLY A 218 -0.97 -1.76 20.55
C GLY A 218 -1.90 -2.96 20.36
N ARG A 219 -2.55 -3.37 21.45
CA ARG A 219 -3.26 -4.66 21.58
C ARG A 219 -4.34 -4.89 20.51
N GLY A 220 -5.17 -3.88 20.25
CA GLY A 220 -6.27 -3.98 19.28
C GLY A 220 -5.87 -3.71 17.81
N PHE A 221 -4.59 -3.50 17.51
CA PHE A 221 -4.10 -3.20 16.17
C PHE A 221 -4.55 -4.21 15.10
N SER A 222 -4.52 -5.49 15.39
CA SER A 222 -4.92 -6.55 14.44
C SER A 222 -6.39 -6.44 13.99
N GLY A 223 -7.24 -5.85 14.83
CA GLY A 223 -8.65 -5.58 14.57
C GLY A 223 -8.94 -4.21 13.96
N MET A 224 -7.95 -3.30 13.87
CA MET A 224 -8.12 -1.94 13.37
C MET A 224 -8.23 -1.93 11.83
N LYS A 225 -9.35 -2.42 11.34
CA LYS A 225 -9.69 -2.58 9.93
C LYS A 225 -11.01 -1.90 9.65
N PHE A 226 -11.21 -1.46 8.40
CA PHE A 226 -12.47 -0.87 7.97
C PHE A 226 -12.90 -1.39 6.60
N ALA A 227 -14.20 -1.43 6.37
CA ALA A 227 -14.76 -1.77 5.06
C ALA A 227 -14.72 -0.54 4.16
N VAL A 228 -14.36 -0.73 2.90
CA VAL A 228 -14.39 0.33 1.89
C VAL A 228 -15.31 -0.14 0.78
N THR A 229 -16.31 0.65 0.44
CA THR A 229 -17.25 0.35 -0.66
C THR A 229 -17.20 1.46 -1.68
N ALA A 230 -16.71 1.15 -2.88
CA ALA A 230 -16.84 2.03 -4.04
C ALA A 230 -18.17 1.69 -4.75
N THR A 231 -19.14 2.61 -4.70
CA THR A 231 -20.46 2.43 -5.34
C THR A 231 -20.35 2.62 -6.85
N LYS A 232 -21.26 2.02 -7.60
CA LYS A 232 -21.24 2.10 -9.07
C LYS A 232 -21.51 3.51 -9.59
N ASN A 233 -22.41 4.23 -8.89
CA ASN A 233 -22.87 5.55 -9.26
C ASN A 233 -23.23 6.38 -8.01
N TYR A 234 -23.51 7.66 -8.22
CA TYR A 234 -23.96 8.56 -7.16
C TYR A 234 -25.29 8.15 -6.53
N GLU A 235 -26.19 7.52 -7.28
CA GLU A 235 -27.50 7.10 -6.75
C GLU A 235 -27.36 6.05 -5.65
N GLU A 236 -26.45 5.08 -5.80
CA GLU A 236 -26.17 4.09 -4.76
C GLU A 236 -25.51 4.76 -3.53
N PHE A 237 -24.64 5.72 -3.77
CA PHE A 237 -24.02 6.50 -2.71
C PHE A 237 -25.05 7.33 -1.94
N ASP A 238 -25.94 8.03 -2.64
CA ASP A 238 -27.01 8.83 -2.01
C ASP A 238 -27.99 7.96 -1.20
N LYS A 239 -28.31 6.76 -1.68
CA LYS A 239 -29.10 5.80 -0.89
C LYS A 239 -28.42 5.43 0.41
N TRP A 240 -27.11 5.19 0.36
CA TRP A 240 -26.33 4.91 1.56
C TRP A 240 -26.28 6.12 2.50
N ILE A 241 -26.05 7.34 1.99
CA ILE A 241 -26.10 8.58 2.79
C ILE A 241 -27.44 8.71 3.52
N LYS A 242 -28.56 8.53 2.82
CA LYS A 242 -29.90 8.58 3.44
C LYS A 242 -30.07 7.53 4.53
N THR A 243 -29.56 6.33 4.33
CA THR A 243 -29.58 5.26 5.34
C THR A 243 -28.76 5.66 6.57
N ALA A 244 -27.60 6.24 6.37
CA ALA A 244 -26.75 6.71 7.45
C ALA A 244 -27.40 7.88 8.25
N GLN A 245 -28.08 8.80 7.56
CA GLN A 245 -28.82 9.92 8.17
C GLN A 245 -30.02 9.45 9.00
N LEU A 246 -30.65 8.34 8.64
CA LEU A 246 -31.76 7.75 9.39
C LEU A 246 -31.33 6.95 10.61
N SER A 247 -30.04 6.91 10.90
CA SER A 247 -29.50 6.18 12.06
C SER A 247 -30.07 6.71 13.37
N LYS A 248 -30.34 5.79 14.30
CA LYS A 248 -30.85 6.08 15.64
C LYS A 248 -29.82 6.78 16.56
N ASN A 249 -28.54 6.73 16.25
CA ASN A 249 -27.48 7.40 17.00
C ASN A 249 -27.34 8.86 16.53
N HIS A 250 -28.16 9.75 17.08
CA HIS A 250 -28.49 11.01 16.43
C HIS A 250 -27.45 12.12 16.49
N ILE A 251 -26.58 12.19 17.50
CA ILE A 251 -25.73 13.38 17.65
C ILE A 251 -24.31 12.99 18.03
N LEU A 252 -23.34 13.34 17.18
CA LEU A 252 -21.93 13.27 17.52
C LEU A 252 -21.48 14.65 18.05
N ASN A 253 -21.77 14.91 19.32
CA ASN A 253 -21.25 16.06 20.08
C ASN A 253 -19.92 15.68 20.77
N ILE A 254 -19.28 16.66 21.43
CA ILE A 254 -17.98 16.43 22.08
C ILE A 254 -18.05 15.33 23.15
N ASN A 255 -19.12 15.28 23.95
CA ASN A 255 -19.29 14.30 25.04
C ASN A 255 -19.48 12.88 24.46
N THR A 256 -20.25 12.75 23.39
CA THR A 256 -20.45 11.47 22.70
C THR A 256 -19.14 11.02 22.01
N TYR A 257 -18.41 11.98 21.42
CA TYR A 257 -17.11 11.74 20.81
C TYR A 257 -16.08 11.26 21.87
N GLU A 258 -16.01 11.87 23.04
CA GLU A 258 -15.08 11.44 24.10
C GLU A 258 -15.39 10.02 24.62
N LYS A 259 -16.67 9.66 24.71
CA LYS A 259 -17.07 8.27 25.01
C LYS A 259 -16.63 7.31 23.89
N LEU A 260 -16.81 7.72 22.64
CA LEU A 260 -16.41 6.96 21.48
C LEU A 260 -14.88 6.82 21.37
N ALA A 261 -14.13 7.84 21.76
CA ALA A 261 -12.67 7.85 21.73
C ALA A 261 -12.01 6.86 22.70
N LYS A 262 -12.75 6.35 23.70
CA LYS A 262 -12.24 5.33 24.63
C LYS A 262 -11.80 4.08 23.85
N PRO A 263 -10.71 3.40 24.28
CA PRO A 263 -10.22 2.20 23.62
C PRO A 263 -11.29 1.12 23.47
N SER A 264 -11.44 0.57 22.28
CA SER A 264 -12.32 -0.58 22.02
C SER A 264 -11.81 -1.40 20.85
N GLU A 265 -11.77 -2.72 21.03
CA GLU A 265 -11.35 -3.68 20.00
C GLU A 265 -12.56 -4.15 19.18
N PHE A 266 -12.35 -4.40 17.89
CA PHE A 266 -13.37 -4.93 16.98
C PHE A 266 -14.69 -4.15 17.01
N HIS A 267 -14.60 -2.82 17.08
CA HIS A 267 -15.78 -1.97 17.16
C HIS A 267 -16.68 -2.16 15.92
N PRO A 268 -17.99 -2.41 16.09
CA PRO A 268 -18.91 -2.60 14.97
C PRO A 268 -19.08 -1.30 14.17
N ILE A 269 -19.56 -1.43 12.94
CA ILE A 269 -19.95 -0.29 12.11
C ILE A 269 -21.07 0.45 12.83
N THR A 270 -20.87 1.75 13.01
CA THR A 270 -21.83 2.62 13.75
C THR A 270 -21.96 3.93 12.99
N TYR A 271 -23.20 4.36 12.77
CA TYR A 271 -23.52 5.60 12.07
C TYR A 271 -23.95 6.68 13.04
N PHE A 272 -23.59 7.92 12.73
CA PHE A 272 -24.00 9.12 13.45
C PHE A 272 -24.53 10.15 12.46
N ALA A 273 -25.67 10.77 12.79
CA ALA A 273 -26.20 11.93 12.10
C ALA A 273 -25.97 13.18 12.97
N ASN A 274 -26.07 14.38 12.39
CA ASN A 274 -25.91 15.64 13.09
C ASN A 274 -24.60 15.77 13.89
N ILE A 275 -23.52 15.96 13.15
CA ILE A 275 -22.18 16.09 13.71
C ILE A 275 -21.97 17.53 14.18
N LYS A 276 -21.33 17.71 15.33
CA LYS A 276 -20.89 19.03 15.77
C LYS A 276 -20.01 19.68 14.69
N PRO A 277 -20.34 20.89 14.23
CA PRO A 277 -19.47 21.63 13.31
C PRO A 277 -18.05 21.74 13.88
N ASN A 278 -17.04 21.65 13.00
CA ASN A 278 -15.62 21.77 13.34
C ASN A 278 -15.05 20.72 14.32
N LEU A 279 -15.77 19.63 14.60
CA LEU A 279 -15.29 18.56 15.49
C LEU A 279 -13.90 18.06 15.09
N PHE A 280 -13.62 17.91 13.79
CA PHE A 280 -12.32 17.48 13.29
C PHE A 280 -11.18 18.42 13.71
N TYR A 281 -11.39 19.73 13.57
CA TYR A 281 -10.39 20.73 13.95
C TYR A 281 -10.25 20.89 15.45
N GLU A 282 -11.33 20.69 16.23
CA GLU A 282 -11.25 20.66 17.69
C GLU A 282 -10.37 19.50 18.18
N VAL A 283 -10.48 18.33 17.53
CA VAL A 283 -9.63 17.17 17.84
C VAL A 283 -8.16 17.47 17.57
N ILE A 284 -7.85 18.13 16.47
CA ILE A 284 -6.47 18.55 16.17
C ILE A 284 -5.95 19.54 17.21
N ASN A 285 -6.74 20.58 17.49
CA ASN A 285 -6.35 21.66 18.42
C ASN A 285 -6.13 21.16 19.84
N LYS A 286 -6.86 20.15 20.29
CA LYS A 286 -6.67 19.50 21.60
C LYS A 286 -5.20 19.11 21.84
N PHE A 287 -4.53 18.59 20.84
CA PHE A 287 -3.14 18.13 20.94
C PHE A 287 -2.13 19.25 20.69
N ILE A 288 -2.48 20.29 19.95
CA ILE A 288 -1.62 21.46 19.75
C ILE A 288 -1.47 22.22 21.07
N HIS A 289 -2.58 22.48 21.77
CA HIS A 289 -2.53 23.17 23.06
C HIS A 289 -1.80 22.38 24.14
N GLN A 290 -1.88 21.05 24.14
CA GLN A 290 -1.10 20.23 25.06
C GLN A 290 0.41 20.31 24.84
N LYS A 291 0.86 20.56 23.61
CA LYS A 291 2.29 20.66 23.26
C LYS A 291 2.92 22.00 23.70
N TYR A 292 2.13 23.06 23.87
CA TYR A 292 2.60 24.40 24.26
C TYR A 292 2.40 24.71 25.76
N ASN A 293 1.77 23.82 26.51
CA ASN A 293 1.56 23.95 27.95
C ASN A 293 2.54 23.10 28.79
N ILE A 294 3.66 22.67 28.20
CA ILE A 294 4.80 22.03 28.89
C ILE A 294 5.99 23.06 28.90
#